data_1305b4baaa7c9434512ce572650b715f
#
_entry.id   1305b4baaa7c9434512ce572650b715f
#
_cell.length_a   1.000
_cell.length_b   1.000
_cell.length_c   1.000
_cell.angle_alpha   90.00
_cell.angle_beta   90.00
_cell.angle_gamma   90.00
#
_symmetry.space_group_name_H-M   'P 1'
#
loop_
_entity.id
_entity.type
_entity.pdbx_description
1 polymer ?
#
loop_
_entity_poly.entity_id
_entity_poly.type
_entity_poly.pdbx_seq_one_letter_code
_entity_poly.pdbx_strand_id
1 'polypeptide(L)'
;MLPMTLAVGRISIRFVAITSPLTLPHTIIESARICAVATAQSAQVTFYQLPSGSYPHDVAPALDGAVWFTGQSQGFLGHFDPASQKLEKIPLGRGAAPHGVIVGPDGAAWVTEGGQNAIARVDQASHEVKLFPLPKEFADANLNTLTFDKAGILWFTGQSGVYGRLDPKVGKVEAWASPRGAGTYGITTTPSGEVWYASLASDHIAQIDTATHAVTVVDPPRKGVGPRRIWSDSKNMLWASFWNGGGIGRYDPMKKSWTTYLMPKSRNGTYAVYVDDKDRVWATDWPANALQRFDPATETFATFPSDKHGSEVREMQGRPGETWGGESGNDRLVVVRD
;
A
#
# COMPACT_ATOMS: atom_id res chain seq x y z
N MET A 1 66.42 -38.84 0.96
CA MET A 1 65.45 -37.72 1.13
C MET A 1 65.59 -36.83 -0.10
N LEU A 2 64.69 -36.95 -1.02
CA LEU A 2 64.55 -36.10 -2.21
C LEU A 2 63.21 -35.44 -2.19
N PRO A 3 63.07 -34.15 -2.50
CA PRO A 3 61.75 -33.45 -2.50
C PRO A 3 61.05 -33.71 -3.85
N MET A 4 59.80 -34.09 -3.79
CA MET A 4 58.86 -34.13 -4.91
C MET A 4 58.38 -32.72 -5.30
N THR A 5 58.63 -32.39 -6.56
CA THR A 5 58.15 -31.15 -7.19
C THR A 5 56.83 -31.48 -7.89
N LEU A 6 55.72 -30.80 -7.47
CA LEU A 6 54.43 -30.90 -8.17
C LEU A 6 54.42 -29.90 -9.35
N ALA A 7 54.16 -30.43 -10.56
CA ALA A 7 53.95 -29.62 -11.74
C ALA A 7 52.48 -29.19 -11.84
N VAL A 8 52.23 -27.86 -11.91
CA VAL A 8 50.92 -27.29 -12.17
C VAL A 8 50.69 -27.19 -13.68
N GLY A 9 49.79 -28.01 -14.20
CA GLY A 9 49.36 -27.96 -15.60
C GLY A 9 48.47 -26.77 -15.89
N ARG A 10 48.84 -25.96 -16.87
CA ARG A 10 47.99 -24.89 -17.42
C ARG A 10 46.95 -25.48 -18.37
N ILE A 11 45.66 -25.30 -18.08
CA ILE A 11 44.56 -25.60 -19.00
C ILE A 11 44.33 -24.35 -19.84
N SER A 12 44.54 -24.42 -21.15
CA SER A 12 44.18 -23.40 -22.13
C SER A 12 42.78 -23.66 -22.67
N ILE A 13 41.82 -22.81 -22.34
CA ILE A 13 40.48 -22.85 -22.93
C ILE A 13 40.48 -21.94 -24.16
N ARG A 14 40.25 -22.50 -25.35
CA ARG A 14 39.99 -21.72 -26.58
C ARG A 14 38.51 -21.37 -26.64
N PHE A 15 38.21 -20.11 -26.68
CA PHE A 15 36.85 -19.62 -26.99
C PHE A 15 36.67 -19.61 -28.51
N VAL A 16 35.64 -20.30 -28.99
CA VAL A 16 35.14 -20.19 -30.37
C VAL A 16 34.07 -19.09 -30.33
N ALA A 17 34.29 -18.01 -31.03
CA ALA A 17 33.31 -16.95 -31.20
C ALA A 17 32.23 -17.40 -32.20
N ILE A 18 31.01 -17.62 -31.73
CA ILE A 18 29.83 -17.80 -32.57
C ILE A 18 29.13 -16.45 -32.65
N THR A 19 29.22 -15.79 -33.78
CA THR A 19 28.50 -14.55 -34.10
C THR A 19 27.13 -14.90 -34.67
N SER A 20 26.08 -14.86 -33.86
CA SER A 20 24.71 -14.74 -34.31
C SER A 20 24.02 -13.67 -33.43
N PRO A 21 23.28 -12.71 -34.01
CA PRO A 21 22.54 -11.72 -33.22
C PRO A 21 21.29 -12.39 -32.67
N LEU A 22 21.38 -12.97 -31.48
CA LEU A 22 20.24 -13.35 -30.67
C LEU A 22 19.75 -12.07 -29.96
N THR A 23 18.59 -11.61 -30.36
CA THR A 23 17.80 -10.65 -29.56
C THR A 23 17.52 -11.28 -28.20
N LEU A 24 18.29 -10.90 -27.20
CA LEU A 24 18.07 -11.30 -25.81
C LEU A 24 16.76 -10.64 -25.33
N PRO A 25 15.85 -11.43 -24.70
CA PRO A 25 14.73 -10.84 -23.98
C PRO A 25 15.31 -9.96 -22.87
N HIS A 26 14.66 -8.81 -22.60
CA HIS A 26 15.03 -7.92 -21.50
C HIS A 26 15.05 -8.71 -20.20
N THR A 27 16.22 -9.08 -19.76
CA THR A 27 16.42 -9.75 -18.47
C THR A 27 16.13 -8.70 -17.39
N ILE A 28 15.03 -8.88 -16.66
CA ILE A 28 14.74 -8.10 -15.46
C ILE A 28 15.86 -8.41 -14.48
N ILE A 29 16.75 -7.45 -14.25
CA ILE A 29 17.81 -7.57 -13.24
C ILE A 29 17.14 -7.41 -11.87
N GLU A 30 16.87 -8.52 -11.23
CA GLU A 30 16.44 -8.54 -9.83
C GLU A 30 17.67 -8.46 -8.92
N SER A 31 17.72 -7.47 -8.03
CA SER A 31 18.62 -7.46 -6.89
C SER A 31 17.80 -7.55 -5.61
N ALA A 32 17.73 -8.74 -5.00
CA ALA A 32 17.20 -8.88 -3.65
C ALA A 32 18.28 -8.50 -2.64
N ARG A 33 17.97 -7.57 -1.73
CA ARG A 33 18.90 -7.08 -0.71
C ARG A 33 18.46 -7.53 0.67
N ILE A 34 19.41 -8.01 1.48
CA ILE A 34 19.24 -8.27 2.91
C ILE A 34 19.71 -7.02 3.64
N CYS A 35 18.81 -6.35 4.32
CA CYS A 35 19.09 -5.08 4.99
C CYS A 35 19.44 -5.29 6.46
N ALA A 36 20.32 -4.44 7.00
CA ALA A 36 20.62 -4.41 8.42
C ALA A 36 19.45 -3.85 9.22
N VAL A 37 19.34 -4.25 10.50
CA VAL A 37 18.39 -3.67 11.46
C VAL A 37 19.14 -2.60 12.24
N ALA A 38 18.62 -1.35 12.17
CA ALA A 38 19.12 -0.26 13.00
C ALA A 38 18.28 -0.15 14.29
N THR A 39 18.88 0.28 15.39
CA THR A 39 18.14 0.67 16.60
C THR A 39 17.37 1.95 16.29
N ALA A 40 16.03 1.92 16.45
CA ALA A 40 15.20 3.10 16.27
C ALA A 40 15.59 4.20 17.26
N GLN A 41 16.05 5.34 16.73
CA GLN A 41 16.43 6.48 17.55
C GLN A 41 15.15 7.20 17.97
N SER A 42 14.81 7.17 19.27
CA SER A 42 13.79 7.96 20.00
C SER A 42 12.32 7.98 19.49
N ALA A 43 11.89 7.14 18.56
CA ALA A 43 10.50 7.12 18.15
C ALA A 43 9.58 6.56 19.24
N GLN A 44 8.50 7.30 19.54
CA GLN A 44 7.51 6.91 20.54
C GLN A 44 6.34 6.15 19.88
N VAL A 45 6.05 4.95 20.36
CA VAL A 45 4.85 4.19 19.98
C VAL A 45 3.75 4.43 21.01
N THR A 46 2.56 4.78 20.55
CA THR A 46 1.38 4.96 21.40
C THR A 46 0.22 4.13 20.85
N PHE A 47 -0.49 3.45 21.75
CA PHE A 47 -1.68 2.68 21.42
C PHE A 47 -2.91 3.31 22.07
N TYR A 48 -4.00 3.45 21.29
CA TYR A 48 -5.28 3.96 21.76
C TYR A 48 -6.32 2.85 21.68
N GLN A 49 -6.84 2.42 22.83
CA GLN A 49 -7.86 1.40 22.88
C GLN A 49 -9.20 1.95 22.41
N LEU A 50 -9.81 1.30 21.44
CA LEU A 50 -11.16 1.57 20.97
C LEU A 50 -12.16 0.65 21.66
N PRO A 51 -13.47 0.94 21.60
CA PRO A 51 -14.51 0.02 22.06
C PRO A 51 -14.40 -1.35 21.35
N SER A 52 -14.68 -2.42 22.10
CA SER A 52 -14.63 -3.78 21.58
C SER A 52 -15.49 -3.94 20.31
N GLY A 53 -14.96 -4.64 19.33
CA GLY A 53 -15.60 -4.87 18.05
C GLY A 53 -15.48 -3.70 17.08
N SER A 54 -14.64 -2.70 17.35
CA SER A 54 -14.40 -1.59 16.40
C SER A 54 -13.69 -2.04 15.12
N TYR A 55 -12.79 -3.01 15.20
CA TYR A 55 -12.03 -3.61 14.08
C TYR A 55 -11.54 -2.55 13.08
N PRO A 56 -10.71 -1.56 13.49
CA PRO A 56 -10.24 -0.50 12.60
C PRO A 56 -9.49 -1.11 11.43
N HIS A 57 -9.91 -0.78 10.20
CA HIS A 57 -9.33 -1.36 8.99
C HIS A 57 -8.34 -0.40 8.33
N ASP A 58 -8.78 0.65 7.67
CA ASP A 58 -7.93 1.70 7.11
C ASP A 58 -8.04 2.97 8.00
N VAL A 59 -6.98 3.79 8.00
CA VAL A 59 -6.89 5.03 8.78
C VAL A 59 -6.52 6.21 7.89
N ALA A 60 -6.97 7.43 8.26
CA ALA A 60 -6.54 8.67 7.61
C ALA A 60 -6.48 9.81 8.64
N PRO A 61 -5.31 10.42 8.91
CA PRO A 61 -5.22 11.59 9.75
C PRO A 61 -6.05 12.75 9.20
N ALA A 62 -6.97 13.28 10.02
CA ALA A 62 -7.83 14.40 9.68
C ALA A 62 -7.11 15.75 9.85
N LEU A 63 -7.66 16.81 9.22
CA LEU A 63 -7.06 18.14 9.26
C LEU A 63 -7.21 18.82 10.63
N ASP A 64 -8.19 18.43 11.44
CA ASP A 64 -8.45 18.94 12.79
C ASP A 64 -7.60 18.29 13.89
N GLY A 65 -6.69 17.38 13.51
CA GLY A 65 -5.85 16.63 14.45
C GLY A 65 -6.40 15.28 14.86
N ALA A 66 -7.66 14.98 14.55
CA ALA A 66 -8.27 13.67 14.74
C ALA A 66 -7.72 12.63 13.72
N VAL A 67 -8.25 11.43 13.80
CA VAL A 67 -7.94 10.33 12.87
C VAL A 67 -9.24 9.65 12.47
N TRP A 68 -9.48 9.60 11.16
CA TRP A 68 -10.52 8.77 10.58
C TRP A 68 -10.10 7.30 10.57
N PHE A 69 -11.03 6.39 10.78
CA PHE A 69 -10.82 4.97 10.52
C PHE A 69 -12.10 4.28 10.07
N THR A 70 -11.97 3.26 9.24
CA THR A 70 -13.12 2.46 8.80
C THR A 70 -13.38 1.31 9.77
N GLY A 71 -14.62 1.23 10.29
CA GLY A 71 -15.15 0.09 11.05
C GLY A 71 -15.92 -0.85 10.12
N GLN A 72 -15.19 -1.59 9.26
CA GLN A 72 -15.76 -2.34 8.13
C GLN A 72 -16.88 -3.30 8.53
N SER A 73 -16.66 -4.11 9.57
CA SER A 73 -17.61 -5.13 10.02
C SER A 73 -18.88 -4.55 10.67
N GLN A 74 -18.85 -3.28 11.09
CA GLN A 74 -19.96 -2.60 11.76
C GLN A 74 -20.60 -1.48 10.93
N GLY A 75 -20.06 -1.19 9.75
CA GLY A 75 -20.64 -0.24 8.81
C GLY A 75 -20.59 1.22 9.25
N PHE A 76 -19.51 1.66 9.91
CA PHE A 76 -19.33 3.05 10.34
C PHE A 76 -17.96 3.62 9.94
N LEU A 77 -17.89 4.94 9.86
CA LEU A 77 -16.65 5.69 9.86
C LEU A 77 -16.41 6.23 11.27
N GLY A 78 -15.24 5.92 11.86
CA GLY A 78 -14.84 6.46 13.16
C GLY A 78 -14.08 7.76 13.00
N HIS A 79 -14.41 8.78 13.81
CA HIS A 79 -13.64 10.00 13.99
C HIS A 79 -13.08 9.99 15.43
N PHE A 80 -11.79 9.80 15.55
CA PHE A 80 -11.10 9.63 16.84
C PHE A 80 -10.19 10.82 17.12
N ASP A 81 -10.48 11.53 18.21
CA ASP A 81 -9.62 12.59 18.73
C ASP A 81 -8.57 11.99 19.70
N PRO A 82 -7.28 11.94 19.35
CA PRO A 82 -6.26 11.35 20.22
C PRO A 82 -5.96 12.17 21.47
N ALA A 83 -6.30 13.46 21.50
CA ALA A 83 -6.07 14.32 22.68
C ALA A 83 -7.09 14.06 23.79
N SER A 84 -8.36 13.96 23.45
CA SER A 84 -9.45 13.68 24.41
C SER A 84 -9.78 12.17 24.48
N GLN A 85 -9.25 11.35 23.58
CA GLN A 85 -9.58 9.93 23.37
C GLN A 85 -11.09 9.70 23.07
N LYS A 86 -11.76 10.73 22.55
CA LYS A 86 -13.17 10.64 22.18
C LYS A 86 -13.29 10.00 20.80
N LEU A 87 -14.13 8.99 20.69
CA LEU A 87 -14.56 8.38 19.44
C LEU A 87 -15.97 8.81 19.09
N GLU A 88 -16.16 9.32 17.90
CA GLU A 88 -17.46 9.51 17.27
C GLU A 88 -17.63 8.49 16.15
N LYS A 89 -18.76 7.76 16.15
CA LYS A 89 -19.09 6.78 15.12
C LYS A 89 -20.16 7.37 14.19
N ILE A 90 -19.81 7.53 12.92
CA ILE A 90 -20.69 8.03 11.86
C ILE A 90 -21.22 6.83 11.07
N PRO A 91 -22.52 6.47 11.20
CA PRO A 91 -23.13 5.40 10.44
C PRO A 91 -23.12 5.74 8.94
N LEU A 92 -22.65 4.82 8.10
CA LEU A 92 -22.64 5.02 6.64
C LEU A 92 -23.90 4.49 5.93
N GLY A 93 -24.86 4.00 6.70
CA GLY A 93 -26.15 3.55 6.19
C GLY A 93 -26.32 2.02 6.25
N ARG A 94 -27.48 1.57 5.78
CA ARG A 94 -27.85 0.14 5.84
C ARG A 94 -26.98 -0.69 4.90
N GLY A 95 -26.38 -1.74 5.43
CA GLY A 95 -25.54 -2.67 4.68
C GLY A 95 -24.13 -2.14 4.41
N ALA A 96 -23.74 -1.03 5.04
CA ALA A 96 -22.42 -0.47 4.89
C ALA A 96 -21.31 -1.43 5.34
N ALA A 97 -20.22 -1.48 4.56
CA ALA A 97 -18.99 -2.20 4.86
C ALA A 97 -17.79 -1.39 4.31
N PRO A 98 -17.45 -0.26 4.97
CA PRO A 98 -16.39 0.66 4.51
C PRO A 98 -15.03 -0.02 4.57
N HIS A 99 -14.21 0.16 3.53
CA HIS A 99 -12.89 -0.44 3.45
C HIS A 99 -11.78 0.62 3.56
N GLY A 100 -11.51 1.36 2.48
CA GLY A 100 -10.48 2.40 2.44
C GLY A 100 -11.03 3.76 2.87
N VAL A 101 -10.17 4.60 3.49
CA VAL A 101 -10.47 6.00 3.79
C VAL A 101 -9.27 6.89 3.48
N ILE A 102 -9.53 8.07 2.91
CA ILE A 102 -8.55 9.15 2.74
C ILE A 102 -9.20 10.49 3.05
N VAL A 103 -8.38 11.51 3.35
CA VAL A 103 -8.85 12.88 3.40
C VAL A 103 -8.71 13.51 2.02
N GLY A 104 -9.79 14.02 1.46
CA GLY A 104 -9.81 14.65 0.15
C GLY A 104 -9.28 16.09 0.16
N PRO A 105 -9.06 16.69 -1.01
CA PRO A 105 -8.62 18.07 -1.15
C PRO A 105 -9.64 19.09 -0.62
N ASP A 106 -10.89 18.67 -0.38
CA ASP A 106 -11.97 19.43 0.23
C ASP A 106 -12.05 19.26 1.77
N GLY A 107 -11.10 18.53 2.37
CA GLY A 107 -11.03 18.23 3.81
C GLY A 107 -12.00 17.16 4.28
N ALA A 108 -12.91 16.67 3.43
CA ALA A 108 -13.84 15.60 3.77
C ALA A 108 -13.15 14.23 3.83
N ALA A 109 -13.70 13.29 4.58
CA ALA A 109 -13.33 11.90 4.50
C ALA A 109 -13.99 11.24 3.28
N TRP A 110 -13.20 10.58 2.44
CA TRP A 110 -13.66 9.82 1.29
C TRP A 110 -13.41 8.35 1.52
N VAL A 111 -14.42 7.52 1.28
CA VAL A 111 -14.46 6.11 1.70
C VAL A 111 -14.86 5.21 0.54
N THR A 112 -14.15 4.11 0.35
CA THR A 112 -14.65 3.01 -0.48
C THR A 112 -15.67 2.20 0.32
N GLU A 113 -16.93 2.30 -0.06
CA GLU A 113 -18.05 1.66 0.64
C GLU A 113 -18.43 0.36 -0.10
N GLY A 114 -17.79 -0.75 0.31
CA GLY A 114 -17.93 -2.04 -0.38
C GLY A 114 -19.31 -2.68 -0.23
N GLY A 115 -19.96 -2.51 0.93
CA GLY A 115 -21.26 -3.12 1.19
C GLY A 115 -22.42 -2.51 0.40
N GLN A 116 -22.32 -1.23 0.07
CA GLN A 116 -23.29 -0.50 -0.75
C GLN A 116 -22.82 -0.31 -2.20
N ASN A 117 -21.62 -0.78 -2.51
CA ASN A 117 -20.97 -0.65 -3.81
C ASN A 117 -20.93 0.82 -4.29
N ALA A 118 -20.43 1.71 -3.45
CA ALA A 118 -20.41 3.15 -3.65
C ALA A 118 -19.09 3.77 -3.15
N ILE A 119 -18.80 4.98 -3.59
CA ILE A 119 -17.87 5.88 -2.90
C ILE A 119 -18.70 6.75 -1.95
N ALA A 120 -18.29 6.83 -0.68
CA ALA A 120 -18.92 7.71 0.29
C ALA A 120 -18.03 8.93 0.53
N ARG A 121 -18.64 10.11 0.64
CA ARG A 121 -18.04 11.34 1.15
C ARG A 121 -18.69 11.69 2.48
N VAL A 122 -17.89 11.90 3.51
CA VAL A 122 -18.35 12.32 4.83
C VAL A 122 -17.76 13.69 5.12
N ASP A 123 -18.63 14.67 5.28
CA ASP A 123 -18.22 16.04 5.60
C ASP A 123 -17.63 16.11 7.00
N GLN A 124 -16.47 16.76 7.15
CA GLN A 124 -15.73 16.76 8.41
C GLN A 124 -16.49 17.52 9.53
N ALA A 125 -17.21 18.58 9.21
CA ALA A 125 -17.85 19.42 10.21
C ALA A 125 -19.27 18.96 10.55
N SER A 126 -20.07 18.61 9.53
CA SER A 126 -21.47 18.23 9.70
C SER A 126 -21.69 16.72 9.84
N HIS A 127 -20.69 15.91 9.48
CA HIS A 127 -20.77 14.46 9.34
C HIS A 127 -21.85 13.98 8.36
N GLU A 128 -22.29 14.87 7.44
CA GLU A 128 -23.22 14.51 6.38
C GLU A 128 -22.56 13.48 5.45
N VAL A 129 -23.29 12.38 5.19
CA VAL A 129 -22.84 11.29 4.32
C VAL A 129 -23.49 11.43 2.96
N LYS A 130 -22.66 11.51 1.90
CA LYS A 130 -23.11 11.49 0.52
C LYS A 130 -22.55 10.28 -0.20
N LEU A 131 -23.43 9.48 -0.83
CA LEU A 131 -23.05 8.28 -1.58
C LEU A 131 -23.02 8.55 -3.09
N PHE A 132 -22.03 7.95 -3.75
CA PHE A 132 -21.86 7.94 -5.20
C PHE A 132 -21.81 6.47 -5.65
N PRO A 133 -22.98 5.88 -6.03
CA PRO A 133 -23.03 4.47 -6.42
C PRO A 133 -22.23 4.19 -7.69
N LEU A 134 -21.63 3.01 -7.77
CA LEU A 134 -21.00 2.52 -8.99
C LEU A 134 -22.05 2.21 -10.06
N PRO A 135 -21.66 2.19 -11.36
CA PRO A 135 -22.47 1.68 -12.44
C PRO A 135 -22.95 0.25 -12.17
N LYS A 136 -24.19 -0.08 -12.56
CA LYS A 136 -24.83 -1.37 -12.24
C LYS A 136 -24.09 -2.59 -12.79
N GLU A 137 -23.37 -2.44 -13.88
CA GLU A 137 -22.53 -3.48 -14.50
C GLU A 137 -21.33 -3.89 -13.61
N PHE A 138 -21.01 -3.08 -12.58
CA PHE A 138 -19.97 -3.34 -11.58
C PHE A 138 -20.56 -3.51 -10.18
N ALA A 139 -21.73 -4.16 -10.07
CA ALA A 139 -22.48 -4.29 -8.82
C ALA A 139 -21.70 -4.95 -7.67
N ASP A 140 -20.75 -5.84 -7.99
CA ASP A 140 -19.97 -6.62 -7.03
C ASP A 140 -18.47 -6.24 -7.13
N ALA A 141 -18.15 -4.95 -7.16
CA ALA A 141 -16.77 -4.49 -7.33
C ALA A 141 -15.85 -4.90 -6.17
N ASN A 142 -16.39 -5.15 -4.97
CA ASN A 142 -15.62 -5.42 -3.74
C ASN A 142 -14.56 -4.32 -3.52
N LEU A 143 -15.04 -3.08 -3.35
CA LEU A 143 -14.23 -1.86 -3.31
C LEU A 143 -13.15 -1.93 -2.24
N ASN A 144 -11.96 -1.38 -2.56
CA ASN A 144 -10.77 -1.48 -1.70
C ASN A 144 -10.17 -0.12 -1.35
N THR A 145 -9.31 0.43 -2.20
CA THR A 145 -8.51 1.62 -1.90
C THR A 145 -8.86 2.76 -2.86
N LEU A 146 -8.53 3.99 -2.48
CA LEU A 146 -8.80 5.19 -3.28
C LEU A 146 -7.64 6.19 -3.15
N THR A 147 -7.53 7.08 -4.16
CA THR A 147 -6.56 8.18 -4.20
C THR A 147 -7.10 9.32 -5.04
N PHE A 148 -6.68 10.55 -4.78
CA PHE A 148 -6.96 11.68 -5.66
C PHE A 148 -5.80 11.91 -6.63
N ASP A 149 -6.12 12.23 -7.89
CA ASP A 149 -5.11 12.78 -8.80
C ASP A 149 -4.99 14.30 -8.65
N LYS A 150 -4.04 14.88 -9.39
CA LYS A 150 -3.78 16.33 -9.36
C LYS A 150 -4.92 17.19 -9.92
N ALA A 151 -5.82 16.62 -10.70
CA ALA A 151 -7.01 17.29 -11.22
C ALA A 151 -8.17 17.29 -10.23
N GLY A 152 -8.01 16.58 -9.10
CA GLY A 152 -9.05 16.40 -8.09
C GLY A 152 -10.05 15.32 -8.46
N ILE A 153 -9.72 14.43 -9.38
CA ILE A 153 -10.50 13.23 -9.67
C ILE A 153 -10.09 12.13 -8.67
N LEU A 154 -11.07 11.51 -8.07
CA LEU A 154 -10.87 10.38 -7.18
C LEU A 154 -10.80 9.10 -8.00
N TRP A 155 -9.71 8.33 -7.85
CA TRP A 155 -9.52 7.00 -8.43
C TRP A 155 -9.66 5.94 -7.37
N PHE A 156 -10.21 4.77 -7.73
CA PHE A 156 -10.44 3.66 -6.80
C PHE A 156 -10.20 2.29 -7.43
N THR A 157 -10.04 1.30 -6.58
CA THR A 157 -9.92 -0.12 -6.95
C THR A 157 -11.02 -0.95 -6.30
N GLY A 158 -11.30 -2.11 -6.91
CA GLY A 158 -12.16 -3.15 -6.35
C GLY A 158 -11.61 -4.53 -6.64
N GLN A 159 -11.56 -5.38 -5.61
CA GLN A 159 -10.88 -6.69 -5.63
C GLN A 159 -11.45 -7.68 -6.65
N SER A 160 -12.67 -7.45 -7.12
CA SER A 160 -13.27 -8.25 -8.20
C SER A 160 -12.65 -7.98 -9.58
N GLY A 161 -11.56 -7.18 -9.64
CA GLY A 161 -10.89 -6.83 -10.89
C GLY A 161 -11.44 -5.56 -11.51
N VAL A 162 -11.73 -4.56 -10.68
CA VAL A 162 -12.29 -3.28 -11.10
C VAL A 162 -11.34 -2.15 -10.71
N TYR A 163 -11.17 -1.18 -11.58
CA TYR A 163 -10.68 0.15 -11.25
C TYR A 163 -11.66 1.19 -11.78
N GLY A 164 -11.67 2.37 -11.21
CA GLY A 164 -12.62 3.39 -11.61
C GLY A 164 -12.25 4.77 -11.12
N ARG A 165 -13.07 5.75 -11.49
CA ARG A 165 -12.94 7.13 -11.05
C ARG A 165 -14.28 7.75 -10.68
N LEU A 166 -14.22 8.75 -9.84
CA LEU A 166 -15.33 9.65 -9.52
C LEU A 166 -14.85 11.09 -9.76
N ASP A 167 -15.60 11.84 -10.55
CA ASP A 167 -15.46 13.30 -10.60
C ASP A 167 -16.33 13.92 -9.50
N PRO A 168 -15.74 14.45 -8.40
CA PRO A 168 -16.54 15.00 -7.29
C PRO A 168 -17.37 16.22 -7.66
N LYS A 169 -16.97 16.98 -8.68
CA LYS A 169 -17.66 18.22 -9.10
C LYS A 169 -19.03 17.95 -9.71
N VAL A 170 -19.11 16.87 -10.48
CA VAL A 170 -20.37 16.48 -11.17
C VAL A 170 -21.00 15.23 -10.60
N GLY A 171 -20.29 14.52 -9.70
CA GLY A 171 -20.76 13.28 -9.08
C GLY A 171 -20.81 12.09 -10.02
N LYS A 172 -20.06 12.13 -11.14
CA LYS A 172 -20.03 11.06 -12.14
C LYS A 172 -19.03 9.98 -11.75
N VAL A 173 -19.51 8.75 -11.59
CA VAL A 173 -18.70 7.55 -11.37
C VAL A 173 -18.56 6.77 -12.68
N GLU A 174 -17.34 6.37 -13.02
CA GLU A 174 -17.01 5.51 -14.14
C GLU A 174 -16.10 4.37 -13.65
N ALA A 175 -16.27 3.17 -14.20
CA ALA A 175 -15.48 2.01 -13.82
C ALA A 175 -15.15 1.13 -15.02
N TRP A 176 -14.07 0.36 -14.92
CA TRP A 176 -13.56 -0.51 -15.97
C TRP A 176 -13.05 -1.83 -15.37
N ALA A 177 -13.08 -2.88 -16.17
CA ALA A 177 -12.46 -4.14 -15.82
C ALA A 177 -10.93 -4.06 -15.92
N SER A 178 -10.24 -4.57 -14.90
CA SER A 178 -8.79 -4.70 -14.91
C SER A 178 -8.34 -5.71 -15.99
N PRO A 179 -7.25 -5.45 -16.73
CA PRO A 179 -6.80 -6.30 -17.84
C PRO A 179 -6.49 -7.74 -17.44
N ARG A 180 -6.13 -7.99 -16.18
CA ARG A 180 -5.79 -9.33 -15.66
C ARG A 180 -6.82 -9.89 -14.69
N GLY A 181 -8.02 -9.30 -14.63
CA GLY A 181 -9.12 -9.76 -13.78
C GLY A 181 -8.92 -9.43 -12.30
N ALA A 182 -9.43 -10.31 -11.44
CA ALA A 182 -9.52 -10.08 -9.99
C ALA A 182 -8.17 -9.84 -9.30
N GLY A 183 -8.23 -9.06 -8.22
CA GLY A 183 -7.08 -8.82 -7.34
C GLY A 183 -6.62 -7.38 -7.22
N THR A 184 -7.22 -6.42 -7.96
CA THR A 184 -6.88 -4.99 -7.82
C THR A 184 -7.09 -4.55 -6.38
N TYR A 185 -6.05 -3.90 -5.79
CA TYR A 185 -5.99 -3.65 -4.36
C TYR A 185 -5.57 -2.21 -4.04
N GLY A 186 -4.31 -1.97 -3.64
CA GLY A 186 -3.80 -0.64 -3.37
C GLY A 186 -3.74 0.25 -4.60
N ILE A 187 -3.95 1.56 -4.43
CA ILE A 187 -3.84 2.57 -5.47
C ILE A 187 -3.16 3.81 -4.90
N THR A 188 -2.36 4.49 -5.71
CA THR A 188 -1.67 5.72 -5.33
C THR A 188 -1.52 6.67 -6.52
N THR A 189 -1.32 7.94 -6.22
CA THR A 189 -0.93 8.96 -7.19
C THR A 189 0.48 9.43 -6.88
N THR A 190 1.34 9.47 -7.90
CA THR A 190 2.71 9.98 -7.76
C THR A 190 2.74 11.51 -7.67
N PRO A 191 3.81 12.13 -7.14
CA PRO A 191 4.02 13.58 -7.22
C PRO A 191 4.00 14.15 -8.63
N SER A 192 4.31 13.37 -9.68
CA SER A 192 4.14 13.79 -11.10
C SER A 192 2.69 13.76 -11.57
N GLY A 193 1.78 13.05 -10.85
CA GLY A 193 0.36 12.94 -11.16
C GLY A 193 -0.05 11.64 -11.85
N GLU A 194 0.85 10.68 -11.93
CA GLU A 194 0.57 9.34 -12.47
C GLU A 194 -0.21 8.52 -11.45
N VAL A 195 -1.24 7.82 -11.89
CA VAL A 195 -2.06 6.93 -11.06
C VAL A 195 -1.62 5.48 -11.27
N TRP A 196 -1.30 4.81 -10.16
CA TRP A 196 -0.82 3.42 -10.16
C TRP A 196 -1.60 2.57 -9.17
N TYR A 197 -1.88 1.32 -9.53
CA TYR A 197 -2.46 0.34 -8.60
C TYR A 197 -1.63 -0.93 -8.51
N ALA A 198 -1.77 -1.63 -7.39
CA ALA A 198 -1.26 -2.99 -7.19
C ALA A 198 -2.39 -4.00 -7.33
N SER A 199 -2.07 -5.20 -7.77
CA SER A 199 -3.01 -6.31 -7.92
C SER A 199 -2.46 -7.56 -7.26
N LEU A 200 -3.07 -7.94 -6.13
CA LEU A 200 -2.63 -9.06 -5.30
C LEU A 200 -2.81 -10.42 -6.00
N ALA A 201 -4.03 -10.71 -6.45
CA ALA A 201 -4.35 -12.03 -6.98
C ALA A 201 -3.83 -12.24 -8.41
N SER A 202 -3.77 -11.19 -9.22
CA SER A 202 -3.23 -11.26 -10.58
C SER A 202 -1.78 -10.79 -10.69
N ASP A 203 -1.09 -10.62 -9.56
CA ASP A 203 0.35 -10.52 -9.38
C ASP A 203 1.03 -9.49 -10.29
N HIS A 204 0.64 -8.21 -10.16
CA HIS A 204 1.23 -7.11 -10.93
C HIS A 204 1.01 -5.74 -10.26
N ILE A 205 1.74 -4.73 -10.73
CA ILE A 205 1.32 -3.33 -10.59
C ILE A 205 0.92 -2.79 -11.96
N ALA A 206 0.18 -1.68 -11.98
CA ALA A 206 -0.23 -1.11 -13.25
C ALA A 206 -0.41 0.40 -13.17
N GLN A 207 -0.07 1.09 -14.27
CA GLN A 207 -0.31 2.51 -14.48
C GLN A 207 -1.63 2.71 -15.22
N ILE A 208 -2.44 3.65 -14.75
CA ILE A 208 -3.65 4.11 -15.43
C ILE A 208 -3.31 5.39 -16.19
N ASP A 209 -3.54 5.42 -17.48
CA ASP A 209 -3.57 6.66 -18.25
C ASP A 209 -4.85 7.42 -17.89
N THR A 210 -4.72 8.56 -17.23
CA THR A 210 -5.87 9.31 -16.69
C THR A 210 -6.72 9.98 -17.78
N ALA A 211 -6.22 10.12 -19.01
CA ALA A 211 -6.93 10.69 -20.14
C ALA A 211 -7.71 9.65 -20.96
N THR A 212 -7.08 8.50 -21.22
CA THR A 212 -7.65 7.43 -22.05
C THR A 212 -8.26 6.28 -21.24
N HIS A 213 -7.94 6.22 -19.94
CA HIS A 213 -8.27 5.16 -19.00
C HIS A 213 -7.62 3.80 -19.32
N ALA A 214 -6.71 3.77 -20.29
CA ALA A 214 -5.95 2.57 -20.63
C ALA A 214 -4.98 2.20 -19.50
N VAL A 215 -4.70 0.90 -19.37
CA VAL A 215 -3.85 0.37 -18.31
C VAL A 215 -2.59 -0.26 -18.90
N THR A 216 -1.43 0.16 -18.40
CA THR A 216 -0.14 -0.46 -18.69
C THR A 216 0.27 -1.32 -17.50
N VAL A 217 0.33 -2.63 -17.72
CA VAL A 217 0.69 -3.62 -16.69
C VAL A 217 2.20 -3.78 -16.58
N VAL A 218 2.69 -3.89 -15.35
CA VAL A 218 4.09 -4.13 -15.01
C VAL A 218 4.18 -5.36 -14.12
N ASP A 219 4.88 -6.38 -14.59
CA ASP A 219 5.13 -7.59 -13.80
C ASP A 219 6.07 -7.30 -12.62
N PRO A 220 5.87 -7.96 -11.45
CA PRO A 220 6.79 -7.85 -10.34
C PRO A 220 8.13 -8.53 -10.68
N PRO A 221 9.18 -8.30 -9.86
CA PRO A 221 10.52 -8.85 -10.16
C PRO A 221 10.54 -10.38 -10.17
N ARG A 222 9.60 -11.01 -9.47
CA ARG A 222 9.45 -12.46 -9.39
C ARG A 222 7.96 -12.80 -9.32
N LYS A 223 7.55 -13.86 -10.01
CA LYS A 223 6.16 -14.34 -9.97
C LYS A 223 5.73 -14.77 -8.58
N GLY A 224 4.47 -14.50 -8.25
CA GLY A 224 3.82 -14.95 -7.03
C GLY A 224 4.19 -14.13 -5.78
N VAL A 225 4.85 -12.98 -5.91
CA VAL A 225 5.14 -12.13 -4.75
C VAL A 225 3.91 -11.44 -4.19
N GLY A 226 2.88 -11.25 -5.01
CA GLY A 226 1.58 -10.69 -4.63
C GLY A 226 1.68 -9.22 -4.18
N PRO A 227 1.90 -8.27 -5.12
CA PRO A 227 1.84 -6.84 -4.81
C PRO A 227 0.46 -6.48 -4.25
N ARG A 228 0.40 -5.97 -3.00
CA ARG A 228 -0.87 -5.76 -2.31
C ARG A 228 -1.23 -4.29 -2.16
N ARG A 229 -0.43 -3.52 -1.44
CA ARG A 229 -0.55 -2.07 -1.34
C ARG A 229 0.58 -1.41 -2.12
N ILE A 230 0.36 -0.19 -2.56
CA ILE A 230 1.34 0.59 -3.32
C ILE A 230 1.31 2.05 -2.86
N TRP A 231 2.48 2.67 -2.79
CA TRP A 231 2.65 4.09 -2.46
C TRP A 231 3.75 4.70 -3.33
N SER A 232 3.82 6.04 -3.40
CA SER A 232 4.87 6.75 -4.11
C SER A 232 5.71 7.59 -3.14
N ASP A 233 7.03 7.67 -3.38
CA ASP A 233 7.89 8.65 -2.70
C ASP A 233 7.96 9.98 -3.45
N SER A 234 8.68 10.97 -2.89
CA SER A 234 8.82 12.31 -3.47
C SER A 234 9.53 12.32 -4.83
N LYS A 235 10.22 11.23 -5.19
CA LYS A 235 10.97 11.04 -6.43
C LYS A 235 10.21 10.24 -7.49
N ASN A 236 8.90 10.01 -7.29
CA ASN A 236 8.04 9.18 -8.13
C ASN A 236 8.45 7.70 -8.19
N MET A 237 9.28 7.21 -7.26
CA MET A 237 9.48 5.78 -7.15
C MET A 237 8.23 5.15 -6.53
N LEU A 238 7.86 3.99 -7.03
CA LEU A 238 6.73 3.25 -6.51
C LEU A 238 7.21 2.19 -5.52
N TRP A 239 6.56 2.13 -4.38
CA TRP A 239 6.82 1.15 -3.33
C TRP A 239 5.62 0.24 -3.18
N ALA A 240 5.81 -1.06 -3.33
CA ALA A 240 4.77 -2.07 -3.20
C ALA A 240 5.09 -3.04 -2.06
N SER A 241 4.09 -3.38 -1.25
CA SER A 241 4.19 -4.48 -0.29
C SER A 241 3.99 -5.81 -1.01
N PHE A 242 4.83 -6.81 -0.69
CA PHE A 242 4.77 -8.14 -1.28
C PHE A 242 4.21 -9.14 -0.27
N TRP A 243 2.89 -9.40 -0.35
CA TRP A 243 2.20 -10.26 0.61
C TRP A 243 2.80 -11.67 0.69
N ASN A 244 3.03 -12.31 -0.45
CA ASN A 244 3.63 -13.64 -0.50
C ASN A 244 5.16 -13.60 -0.53
N GLY A 245 5.75 -12.46 -0.94
CA GLY A 245 7.19 -12.29 -1.09
C GLY A 245 7.94 -11.92 0.18
N GLY A 246 7.23 -11.44 1.22
CA GLY A 246 7.81 -11.09 2.53
C GLY A 246 8.79 -9.93 2.46
N GLY A 247 8.41 -8.83 1.81
CA GLY A 247 9.24 -7.64 1.67
C GLY A 247 8.53 -6.48 0.99
N ILE A 248 9.30 -5.47 0.64
CA ILE A 248 8.86 -4.33 -0.14
C ILE A 248 9.64 -4.26 -1.45
N GLY A 249 8.95 -3.92 -2.54
CA GLY A 249 9.55 -3.68 -3.84
C GLY A 249 9.53 -2.21 -4.19
N ARG A 250 10.68 -1.66 -4.63
CA ARG A 250 10.78 -0.34 -5.23
C ARG A 250 10.83 -0.48 -6.75
N TYR A 251 9.88 0.11 -7.44
CA TYR A 251 9.87 0.21 -8.90
C TYR A 251 10.29 1.61 -9.35
N ASP A 252 11.24 1.67 -10.27
CA ASP A 252 11.67 2.90 -10.96
C ASP A 252 10.94 2.97 -12.32
N PRO A 253 9.93 3.83 -12.51
CA PRO A 253 9.19 3.90 -13.76
C PRO A 253 10.02 4.33 -14.96
N MET A 254 11.05 5.16 -14.74
CA MET A 254 11.94 5.64 -15.80
C MET A 254 12.89 4.55 -16.30
N LYS A 255 13.44 3.77 -15.37
CA LYS A 255 14.34 2.66 -15.69
C LYS A 255 13.61 1.34 -15.95
N LYS A 256 12.31 1.28 -15.63
CA LYS A 256 11.48 0.08 -15.71
C LYS A 256 12.12 -1.10 -14.96
N SER A 257 12.62 -0.84 -13.76
CA SER A 257 13.38 -1.82 -12.98
C SER A 257 12.93 -1.88 -11.53
N TRP A 258 13.03 -3.06 -10.94
CA TRP A 258 12.70 -3.34 -9.57
C TRP A 258 13.96 -3.49 -8.70
N THR A 259 13.85 -3.06 -7.45
CA THR A 259 14.73 -3.45 -6.34
C THR A 259 13.88 -3.99 -5.22
N THR A 260 14.23 -5.14 -4.64
CA THR A 260 13.48 -5.80 -3.56
C THR A 260 14.26 -5.75 -2.26
N TYR A 261 13.59 -5.40 -1.16
CA TYR A 261 14.12 -5.38 0.20
C TYR A 261 13.31 -6.34 1.05
N LEU A 262 13.96 -7.38 1.55
CA LEU A 262 13.31 -8.42 2.36
C LEU A 262 13.09 -7.93 3.79
N MET A 263 11.95 -8.30 4.39
CA MET A 263 11.72 -8.06 5.81
C MET A 263 12.81 -8.72 6.68
N PRO A 264 13.18 -8.14 7.81
CA PRO A 264 14.27 -8.65 8.65
C PRO A 264 14.10 -10.12 9.05
N LYS A 265 12.86 -10.54 9.35
CA LYS A 265 12.57 -11.90 9.85
C LYS A 265 11.56 -12.66 9.00
N SER A 266 10.56 -11.97 8.45
CA SER A 266 9.42 -12.60 7.76
C SER A 266 9.71 -12.83 6.28
N ARG A 267 9.08 -13.86 5.70
CA ARG A 267 9.19 -14.20 4.28
C ARG A 267 7.85 -14.16 3.55
N ASN A 268 6.81 -13.73 4.23
CA ASN A 268 5.46 -13.46 3.72
C ASN A 268 4.74 -12.49 4.68
N GLY A 269 3.50 -12.11 4.36
CA GLY A 269 2.65 -11.35 5.27
C GLY A 269 2.98 -9.85 5.37
N THR A 270 3.68 -9.27 4.39
CA THR A 270 3.84 -7.83 4.26
C THR A 270 2.57 -7.24 3.63
N TYR A 271 1.70 -6.66 4.47
CA TYR A 271 0.37 -6.23 4.02
C TYR A 271 0.36 -4.80 3.48
N ALA A 272 0.63 -3.81 4.32
CA ALA A 272 0.61 -2.40 3.97
C ALA A 272 1.99 -1.88 3.56
N VAL A 273 1.99 -0.80 2.79
CA VAL A 273 3.12 0.08 2.55
C VAL A 273 2.62 1.52 2.55
N TYR A 274 3.37 2.41 3.17
CA TYR A 274 3.16 3.85 3.23
C TYR A 274 4.53 4.56 3.15
N VAL A 275 4.59 5.73 2.51
CA VAL A 275 5.81 6.55 2.50
C VAL A 275 5.52 7.86 3.22
N ASP A 276 6.34 8.19 4.22
CA ASP A 276 6.18 9.39 5.04
C ASP A 276 6.80 10.65 4.41
N ASP A 277 6.63 11.79 5.06
CA ASP A 277 7.11 13.09 4.63
C ASP A 277 8.65 13.22 4.57
N LYS A 278 9.38 12.21 5.07
CA LYS A 278 10.84 12.10 5.00
C LYS A 278 11.31 11.04 3.99
N ASP A 279 10.43 10.57 3.11
CA ASP A 279 10.68 9.49 2.15
C ASP A 279 11.08 8.15 2.81
N ARG A 280 10.73 7.92 4.08
CA ARG A 280 10.91 6.62 4.72
C ARG A 280 9.71 5.73 4.43
N VAL A 281 9.98 4.46 4.19
CA VAL A 281 8.96 3.50 3.77
C VAL A 281 8.50 2.68 4.97
N TRP A 282 7.26 2.83 5.34
CA TRP A 282 6.61 2.03 6.37
C TRP A 282 5.94 0.81 5.77
N ALA A 283 6.04 -0.31 6.45
CA ALA A 283 5.39 -1.55 6.05
C ALA A 283 4.90 -2.32 7.27
N THR A 284 3.85 -3.12 7.10
CA THR A 284 3.35 -4.01 8.15
C THR A 284 3.91 -5.41 7.97
N ASP A 285 4.42 -5.98 9.03
CA ASP A 285 4.98 -7.33 9.08
C ASP A 285 4.11 -8.19 10.00
N TRP A 286 3.11 -8.85 9.44
CA TRP A 286 2.12 -9.59 10.20
C TRP A 286 2.72 -10.77 10.98
N PRO A 287 3.59 -11.62 10.39
CA PRO A 287 4.22 -12.71 11.15
C PRO A 287 5.12 -12.23 12.29
N ALA A 288 5.76 -11.06 12.13
CA ALA A 288 6.55 -10.45 13.20
C ALA A 288 5.70 -9.66 14.20
N ASN A 289 4.41 -9.46 13.91
CA ASN A 289 3.48 -8.66 14.70
C ASN A 289 4.02 -7.24 14.97
N ALA A 290 4.47 -6.56 13.91
CA ALA A 290 5.21 -5.31 14.00
C ALA A 290 4.96 -4.37 12.81
N LEU A 291 5.20 -3.08 13.03
CA LEU A 291 5.46 -2.12 11.98
C LEU A 291 6.96 -2.09 11.69
N GLN A 292 7.31 -1.95 10.43
CA GLN A 292 8.69 -1.81 9.96
C GLN A 292 8.84 -0.45 9.28
N ARG A 293 9.89 0.29 9.62
CA ARG A 293 10.26 1.52 8.92
C ARG A 293 11.59 1.28 8.20
N PHE A 294 11.56 1.37 6.90
CA PHE A 294 12.73 1.26 6.03
C PHE A 294 13.22 2.65 5.65
N ASP A 295 14.52 2.89 5.82
CA ASP A 295 15.20 4.09 5.35
C ASP A 295 15.89 3.79 4.02
N PRO A 296 15.44 4.36 2.89
CA PRO A 296 16.04 4.11 1.58
C PRO A 296 17.47 4.66 1.42
N ALA A 297 17.88 5.64 2.26
CA ALA A 297 19.21 6.23 2.18
C ALA A 297 20.28 5.30 2.79
N THR A 298 19.92 4.59 3.87
CA THR A 298 20.83 3.68 4.57
C THR A 298 20.54 2.22 4.27
N GLU A 299 19.42 1.92 3.59
CA GLU A 299 18.89 0.58 3.34
C GLU A 299 18.73 -0.24 4.63
N THR A 300 18.29 0.39 5.72
CA THR A 300 18.09 -0.26 7.03
C THR A 300 16.65 -0.26 7.48
N PHE A 301 16.26 -1.29 8.24
CA PHE A 301 14.95 -1.38 8.89
C PHE A 301 15.03 -1.02 10.37
N ALA A 302 14.01 -0.29 10.85
CA ALA A 302 13.69 -0.13 12.25
C ALA A 302 12.36 -0.83 12.55
N THR A 303 12.32 -1.63 13.61
CA THR A 303 11.16 -2.47 13.97
C THR A 303 10.43 -1.90 15.17
N PHE A 304 9.09 -1.79 15.08
CA PHE A 304 8.18 -1.33 16.13
C PHE A 304 7.17 -2.46 16.43
N PRO A 305 7.45 -3.34 17.39
CA PRO A 305 6.56 -4.44 17.70
C PRO A 305 5.29 -3.95 18.40
N SER A 306 4.16 -4.59 18.09
CA SER A 306 2.96 -4.45 18.92
C SER A 306 3.19 -5.14 20.27
N ASP A 307 2.64 -4.55 21.33
CA ASP A 307 2.68 -5.13 22.70
C ASP A 307 1.61 -6.21 22.91
N LYS A 308 0.69 -6.38 21.95
CA LYS A 308 -0.32 -7.45 21.93
C LYS A 308 -0.19 -8.29 20.65
N HIS A 309 -0.39 -9.60 20.77
CA HIS A 309 -0.40 -10.50 19.61
C HIS A 309 -1.59 -10.23 18.67
N GLY A 310 -1.42 -10.56 17.39
CA GLY A 310 -2.48 -10.50 16.40
C GLY A 310 -2.95 -9.08 16.09
N SER A 311 -2.03 -8.13 16.01
CA SER A 311 -2.35 -6.71 15.74
C SER A 311 -3.03 -6.52 14.39
N GLU A 312 -2.58 -7.24 13.33
CA GLU A 312 -3.16 -7.24 12.00
C GLU A 312 -3.38 -5.83 11.42
N VAL A 313 -2.35 -4.98 11.46
CA VAL A 313 -2.44 -3.65 10.82
C VAL A 313 -2.54 -3.79 9.31
N ARG A 314 -3.64 -3.30 8.72
CA ARG A 314 -4.01 -3.51 7.31
C ARG A 314 -3.68 -2.32 6.41
N GLU A 315 -3.56 -1.14 6.99
CA GLU A 315 -3.23 0.07 6.26
C GLU A 315 -2.56 1.07 7.21
N MET A 316 -1.75 1.95 6.64
CA MET A 316 -1.10 3.04 7.35
C MET A 316 -1.18 4.31 6.54
N GLN A 317 -1.45 5.41 7.21
CA GLN A 317 -1.27 6.76 6.70
C GLN A 317 -0.71 7.66 7.80
N GLY A 318 -0.12 8.78 7.41
CA GLY A 318 0.48 9.69 8.36
C GLY A 318 0.28 11.15 8.01
N ARG A 319 0.76 11.98 8.92
CA ARG A 319 1.01 13.41 8.75
C ARG A 319 2.43 13.68 9.25
N PRO A 320 3.02 14.87 8.99
CA PRO A 320 4.41 15.13 9.39
C PRO A 320 4.70 14.74 10.84
N GLY A 321 5.70 13.87 11.03
CA GLY A 321 6.09 13.33 12.33
C GLY A 321 5.21 12.24 12.93
N GLU A 322 4.15 11.80 12.26
CA GLU A 322 3.25 10.74 12.75
C GLU A 322 2.95 9.71 11.66
N THR A 323 3.00 8.43 12.02
CA THR A 323 2.50 7.33 11.18
C THR A 323 1.47 6.54 11.98
N TRP A 324 0.23 6.47 11.47
CA TRP A 324 -0.91 5.84 12.08
C TRP A 324 -1.25 4.50 11.43
N GLY A 325 -1.82 3.58 12.22
CA GLY A 325 -2.36 2.32 11.73
C GLY A 325 -3.52 1.83 12.59
N GLY A 326 -4.41 1.03 12.01
CA GLY A 326 -5.49 0.34 12.72
C GLY A 326 -5.08 -1.08 13.09
N GLU A 327 -4.93 -1.39 14.39
CA GLU A 327 -4.75 -2.77 14.85
C GLU A 327 -6.11 -3.48 14.92
N SER A 328 -6.56 -4.02 13.78
CA SER A 328 -7.90 -4.63 13.68
C SER A 328 -8.09 -5.83 14.61
N GLY A 329 -7.07 -6.62 14.84
CA GLY A 329 -7.14 -7.77 15.74
C GLY A 329 -7.23 -7.41 17.23
N ASN A 330 -6.93 -6.17 17.61
CA ASN A 330 -6.87 -5.72 19.00
C ASN A 330 -7.83 -4.57 19.32
N ASP A 331 -8.67 -4.13 18.37
CA ASP A 331 -9.54 -2.95 18.52
C ASP A 331 -8.77 -1.70 18.97
N ARG A 332 -7.65 -1.37 18.32
CA ARG A 332 -6.80 -0.24 18.70
C ARG A 332 -6.35 0.58 17.49
N LEU A 333 -6.06 1.84 17.74
CA LEU A 333 -5.20 2.62 16.84
C LEU A 333 -3.78 2.61 17.39
N VAL A 334 -2.79 2.55 16.51
CA VAL A 334 -1.38 2.70 16.83
C VAL A 334 -0.83 3.93 16.12
N VAL A 335 0.03 4.67 16.80
CA VAL A 335 0.80 5.76 16.19
C VAL A 335 2.26 5.66 16.58
N VAL A 336 3.14 5.85 15.60
CA VAL A 336 4.58 6.06 15.82
C VAL A 336 4.89 7.52 15.56
N ARG A 337 5.52 8.19 16.53
CA ARG A 337 5.95 9.58 16.47
C ARG A 337 7.47 9.67 16.51
N ASP A 338 8.08 10.47 15.62
CA ASP A 338 9.54 10.69 15.55
C ASP A 338 9.98 12.05 14.97
#